data_fe3445a88cd17d920fbae92b4513d144
#
_entry.id   fe3445a88cd17d920fbae92b4513d144
#
_cell.length_a   1.000
_cell.length_b   1.000
_cell.length_c   1.000
_cell.angle_alpha   90.00
_cell.angle_beta   90.00
_cell.angle_gamma   90.00
#
_symmetry.space_group_name_H-M   'P 1'
#
loop_
_entity.id
_entity.type
_entity.pdbx_description
1 polymer ?
#
loop_
_entity_poly.entity_id
_entity_poly.type
_entity_poly.pdbx_seq_one_letter_code
_entity_poly.pdbx_strand_id
1 'polypeptide(L)'
;MDELKNAQFSSALRDEETLSRDERVLLRCRLAKELEDTGDYESARELLTPFWRRVGERPDVAGLEDEAAAELLLRSGTLTGWLGNLKQAGGAQEAAKDLIGESLSRFEQAGSVLRAAEARTELAFCYWREGAFDEARVLLQQVIEGLDEDGSELRLLALLRNALVESSATRFSDSLRILLDAAPLFDASNNHALKGRFHNELAYNFQSLGSSENRADYIDRALVEFTAASFHFELAGHTRYRSRVENNLGLLFYTLGRFTEAHEHLDRARASYSGPKNAVDAASVDETRARVFLAQGLFSRAEETAAAACAVFERTDELALLAEAMTTRGTALARLGRATEAQRALERAAEIAEQAGNVENAGMALLTLMEELPAQLSVAELRASYQRADTLLARSQHPETLVRLRQAARQVLDAQTETASSSSSADTADAPSNRHIVSASETADNALDDQEQMLAVQNLVADAQRRRQKQITFSAEALGAMGRLFLKDGMKTLAALVDETIAAAPADALITPDAVEIVALRGQDSRGNFAQPWADFSLKHELRQPEKR
;
A
#
# COMPACT_ATOMS: atom_id res chain seq x y z
N MET A 1 31.39 16.87 -1.11
CA MET A 1 30.81 17.21 -2.42
C MET A 1 29.87 18.41 -2.33
N ASP A 2 29.12 18.57 -1.26
CA ASP A 2 28.18 19.69 -1.09
C ASP A 2 28.83 21.07 -1.02
N GLU A 3 30.01 21.21 -0.40
CA GLU A 3 30.74 22.49 -0.36
C GLU A 3 31.25 22.95 -1.75
N LEU A 4 31.70 22.02 -2.58
CA LEU A 4 32.15 22.32 -3.95
C LEU A 4 30.97 22.72 -4.87
N LYS A 5 29.83 22.02 -4.77
CA LYS A 5 28.60 22.37 -5.49
C LYS A 5 28.07 23.73 -5.03
N ASN A 6 28.02 23.98 -3.73
CA ASN A 6 27.61 25.28 -3.16
C ASN A 6 28.54 26.42 -3.62
N ALA A 7 29.84 26.18 -3.75
CA ALA A 7 30.78 27.15 -4.28
C ALA A 7 30.56 27.43 -5.78
N GLN A 8 30.23 26.41 -6.58
CA GLN A 8 29.89 26.55 -8.01
C GLN A 8 28.57 27.31 -8.19
N PHE A 9 27.51 26.99 -7.43
CA PHE A 9 26.26 27.75 -7.45
C PHE A 9 26.45 29.20 -7.05
N SER A 10 27.24 29.45 -5.98
CA SER A 10 27.53 30.81 -5.53
C SER A 10 28.35 31.60 -6.57
N SER A 11 29.23 30.93 -7.33
CA SER A 11 29.97 31.55 -8.44
C SER A 11 29.05 31.90 -9.60
N ALA A 12 28.18 30.96 -10.03
CA ALA A 12 27.25 31.19 -11.14
C ALA A 12 26.23 32.32 -10.85
N LEU A 13 25.83 32.48 -9.57
CA LEU A 13 24.90 33.53 -9.14
C LEU A 13 25.56 34.90 -8.95
N ARG A 14 26.91 34.99 -8.81
CA ARG A 14 27.61 36.29 -8.69
C ARG A 14 27.54 37.15 -9.95
N ASP A 15 27.53 36.51 -11.11
CA ASP A 15 27.50 37.20 -12.40
C ASP A 15 26.05 37.46 -12.90
N GLU A 16 25.05 37.05 -12.12
CA GLU A 16 23.63 37.14 -12.48
C GLU A 16 23.15 38.59 -12.72
N GLU A 17 23.74 39.58 -12.02
CA GLU A 17 23.36 40.98 -12.16
C GLU A 17 23.64 41.54 -13.56
N THR A 18 24.54 40.91 -14.32
CA THR A 18 24.87 41.29 -15.70
C THR A 18 23.94 40.70 -16.75
N LEU A 19 23.14 39.71 -16.38
CA LEU A 19 22.27 38.96 -17.28
C LEU A 19 20.92 39.67 -17.46
N SER A 20 20.29 39.48 -18.65
CA SER A 20 18.90 39.83 -18.89
C SER A 20 17.96 39.06 -17.96
N ARG A 21 16.70 39.48 -17.88
CA ARG A 21 15.70 38.79 -17.05
C ARG A 21 15.48 37.34 -17.49
N ASP A 22 15.42 37.09 -18.80
CA ASP A 22 15.25 35.74 -19.36
C ASP A 22 16.47 34.87 -19.06
N GLU A 23 17.70 35.37 -19.28
CA GLU A 23 18.92 34.64 -18.96
C GLU A 23 19.02 34.27 -17.48
N ARG A 24 18.58 35.16 -16.58
CA ARG A 24 18.51 34.88 -15.15
C ARG A 24 17.54 33.75 -14.81
N VAL A 25 16.34 33.79 -15.41
CA VAL A 25 15.34 32.73 -15.26
C VAL A 25 15.90 31.40 -15.74
N LEU A 26 16.47 31.35 -16.95
CA LEU A 26 17.01 30.12 -17.52
C LEU A 26 18.18 29.56 -16.69
N LEU A 27 19.08 30.42 -16.20
CA LEU A 27 20.16 30.02 -15.30
C LEU A 27 19.62 29.37 -14.02
N ARG A 28 18.68 30.05 -13.34
CA ARG A 28 18.10 29.55 -12.09
C ARG A 28 17.28 28.26 -12.30
N CYS A 29 16.55 28.14 -13.39
CA CYS A 29 15.84 26.92 -13.76
C CYS A 29 16.81 25.75 -13.97
N ARG A 30 17.97 25.98 -14.63
CA ARG A 30 19.01 24.97 -14.82
C ARG A 30 19.59 24.50 -13.48
N LEU A 31 19.99 25.45 -12.62
CA LEU A 31 20.52 25.12 -11.28
C LEU A 31 19.48 24.43 -10.41
N ALA A 32 18.20 24.84 -10.49
CA ALA A 32 17.11 24.18 -9.78
C ALA A 32 16.94 22.73 -10.23
N LYS A 33 17.04 22.45 -11.55
CA LYS A 33 16.98 21.09 -12.07
C LYS A 33 18.13 20.21 -11.55
N GLU A 34 19.35 20.73 -11.46
CA GLU A 34 20.48 19.99 -10.88
C GLU A 34 20.23 19.60 -9.41
N LEU A 35 19.55 20.46 -8.65
CA LEU A 35 19.12 20.15 -7.27
C LEU A 35 17.95 19.15 -7.23
N GLU A 36 16.97 19.29 -8.11
CA GLU A 36 15.89 18.32 -8.27
C GLU A 36 16.46 16.92 -8.55
N ASP A 37 17.44 16.81 -9.45
CA ASP A 37 18.09 15.55 -9.81
C ASP A 37 18.81 14.90 -8.61
N THR A 38 19.24 15.68 -7.63
CA THR A 38 19.82 15.19 -6.37
C THR A 38 18.79 15.01 -5.24
N GLY A 39 17.51 15.38 -5.47
CA GLY A 39 16.43 15.27 -4.49
C GLY A 39 16.38 16.42 -3.48
N ASP A 40 17.14 17.50 -3.67
CA ASP A 40 17.09 18.69 -2.82
C ASP A 40 16.07 19.71 -3.35
N TYR A 41 14.79 19.35 -3.24
CA TYR A 41 13.66 20.13 -3.78
C TYR A 41 13.46 21.46 -3.07
N GLU A 42 13.80 21.58 -1.78
CA GLU A 42 13.67 22.85 -1.06
C GLU A 42 14.71 23.87 -1.52
N SER A 43 15.98 23.45 -1.67
CA SER A 43 17.02 24.34 -2.23
C SER A 43 16.71 24.72 -3.69
N ALA A 44 16.16 23.77 -4.48
CA ALA A 44 15.71 24.08 -5.84
C ALA A 44 14.61 25.15 -5.85
N ARG A 45 13.63 25.06 -4.95
CA ARG A 45 12.59 26.06 -4.75
C ARG A 45 13.17 27.42 -4.34
N GLU A 46 14.12 27.41 -3.40
CA GLU A 46 14.76 28.65 -2.94
C GLU A 46 15.46 29.40 -4.08
N LEU A 47 16.09 28.70 -5.02
CA LEU A 47 16.68 29.30 -6.21
C LEU A 47 15.67 30.04 -7.08
N LEU A 48 14.42 29.58 -7.15
CA LEU A 48 13.38 30.20 -7.96
C LEU A 48 12.62 31.32 -7.24
N THR A 49 12.91 31.58 -5.95
CA THR A 49 12.18 32.56 -5.11
C THR A 49 12.05 33.98 -5.75
N PRO A 50 13.00 34.52 -6.51
CA PRO A 50 12.83 35.80 -7.19
C PRO A 50 11.67 35.86 -8.19
N PHE A 51 11.29 34.70 -8.76
CA PHE A 51 10.27 34.58 -9.80
C PHE A 51 9.06 33.74 -9.32
N TRP A 52 9.22 32.94 -8.26
CA TRP A 52 8.18 32.06 -7.74
C TRP A 52 8.24 32.00 -6.19
N ARG A 53 7.20 32.47 -5.54
CA ARG A 53 7.22 32.71 -4.07
C ARG A 53 6.74 31.51 -3.26
N ARG A 54 5.68 30.82 -3.69
CA ARG A 54 5.03 29.76 -2.92
C ARG A 54 4.69 28.55 -3.78
N VAL A 55 4.78 27.39 -3.16
CA VAL A 55 4.29 26.13 -3.73
C VAL A 55 2.79 26.26 -4.01
N GLY A 56 2.35 25.87 -5.22
CA GLY A 56 0.97 25.99 -5.67
C GLY A 56 0.58 27.34 -6.26
N GLU A 57 1.42 28.39 -6.10
CA GLU A 57 1.21 29.67 -6.77
C GLU A 57 1.79 29.67 -8.19
N ARG A 58 1.17 30.47 -9.07
CA ARG A 58 1.74 30.70 -10.40
C ARG A 58 2.99 31.56 -10.31
N PRO A 59 4.10 31.21 -11.01
CA PRO A 59 5.28 32.05 -11.07
C PRO A 59 5.03 33.32 -11.92
N ASP A 60 5.85 34.35 -11.69
CA ASP A 60 5.80 35.61 -12.46
C ASP A 60 6.50 35.45 -13.81
N VAL A 61 5.71 35.15 -14.84
CA VAL A 61 6.14 35.01 -16.23
C VAL A 61 5.90 36.27 -17.07
N ALA A 62 5.39 37.36 -16.48
CA ALA A 62 5.07 38.56 -17.23
C ALA A 62 6.33 39.19 -17.86
N GLY A 63 6.32 39.42 -19.17
CA GLY A 63 7.42 40.03 -19.91
C GLY A 63 8.64 39.13 -20.11
N LEU A 64 8.53 37.82 -19.87
CA LEU A 64 9.52 36.83 -20.29
C LEU A 64 9.26 36.37 -21.73
N GLU A 65 10.33 35.99 -22.42
CA GLU A 65 10.23 35.27 -23.68
C GLU A 65 9.63 33.87 -23.46
N ASP A 66 9.04 33.29 -24.52
CA ASP A 66 8.27 32.03 -24.41
C ASP A 66 9.11 30.88 -23.85
N GLU A 67 10.37 30.76 -24.20
CA GLU A 67 11.28 29.71 -23.69
C GLU A 67 11.52 29.88 -22.19
N ALA A 68 11.88 31.08 -21.74
CA ALA A 68 12.13 31.34 -20.31
C ALA A 68 10.85 31.18 -19.47
N ALA A 69 9.71 31.61 -20.00
CA ALA A 69 8.41 31.42 -19.35
C ALA A 69 8.06 29.94 -19.25
N ALA A 70 8.23 29.15 -20.30
CA ALA A 70 7.96 27.72 -20.31
C ALA A 70 8.86 26.96 -19.33
N GLU A 71 10.16 27.27 -19.29
CA GLU A 71 11.10 26.68 -18.32
C GLU A 71 10.70 26.98 -16.87
N LEU A 72 10.38 28.23 -16.56
CA LEU A 72 9.96 28.62 -15.22
C LEU A 72 8.67 27.91 -14.79
N LEU A 73 7.69 27.80 -15.70
CA LEU A 73 6.46 27.06 -15.47
C LEU A 73 6.73 25.57 -15.22
N LEU A 74 7.60 24.94 -16.01
CA LEU A 74 7.95 23.53 -15.85
C LEU A 74 8.60 23.27 -14.49
N ARG A 75 9.63 24.04 -14.12
CA ARG A 75 10.33 23.85 -12.83
C ARG A 75 9.40 24.14 -11.64
N SER A 76 8.64 25.24 -11.69
CA SER A 76 7.69 25.56 -10.62
C SER A 76 6.58 24.51 -10.49
N GLY A 77 6.09 23.97 -11.61
CA GLY A 77 5.11 22.89 -11.64
C GLY A 77 5.66 21.59 -11.07
N THR A 78 6.85 21.16 -11.52
CA THR A 78 7.53 19.96 -11.01
C THR A 78 7.75 20.05 -9.50
N LEU A 79 8.29 21.17 -9.02
CA LEU A 79 8.52 21.41 -7.58
C LEU A 79 7.21 21.52 -6.79
N THR A 80 6.15 22.09 -7.38
CA THR A 80 4.81 22.10 -6.76
C THR A 80 4.30 20.68 -6.55
N GLY A 81 4.42 19.80 -7.55
CA GLY A 81 4.02 18.41 -7.44
C GLY A 81 4.84 17.63 -6.40
N TRP A 82 6.15 17.84 -6.33
CA TRP A 82 7.01 17.18 -5.36
C TRP A 82 6.81 17.67 -3.92
N LEU A 83 6.89 18.98 -3.71
CA LEU A 83 6.78 19.59 -2.37
C LEU A 83 5.36 19.53 -1.84
N GLY A 84 4.34 19.66 -2.71
CA GLY A 84 2.95 19.53 -2.34
C GLY A 84 2.60 18.11 -1.89
N ASN A 85 3.17 17.10 -2.55
CA ASN A 85 3.00 15.71 -2.13
C ASN A 85 3.69 15.44 -0.78
N LEU A 86 4.91 15.93 -0.60
CA LEU A 86 5.63 15.79 0.67
C LEU A 86 4.91 16.48 1.84
N LYS A 87 4.23 17.61 1.60
CA LYS A 87 3.51 18.39 2.61
C LYS A 87 2.01 18.08 2.64
N GLN A 88 1.55 17.10 1.89
CA GLN A 88 0.13 16.73 1.75
C GLN A 88 -0.80 17.93 1.47
N ALA A 89 -0.29 18.91 0.71
CA ALA A 89 -1.03 20.14 0.40
C ALA A 89 -2.16 19.86 -0.60
N GLY A 90 -3.39 20.03 -0.15
CA GLY A 90 -4.57 19.84 -1.00
C GLY A 90 -4.50 20.71 -2.27
N GLY A 91 -4.82 20.13 -3.44
CA GLY A 91 -4.82 20.83 -4.72
C GLY A 91 -3.42 21.04 -5.34
N ALA A 92 -2.33 20.60 -4.69
CA ALA A 92 -0.98 20.81 -5.21
C ALA A 92 -0.74 20.07 -6.53
N GLN A 93 -1.29 18.86 -6.71
CA GLN A 93 -1.15 18.11 -7.96
C GLN A 93 -1.91 18.77 -9.11
N GLU A 94 -3.11 19.31 -8.86
CA GLU A 94 -3.86 20.10 -9.87
C GLU A 94 -3.06 21.33 -10.30
N ALA A 95 -2.56 22.14 -9.33
CA ALA A 95 -1.73 23.30 -9.63
C ALA A 95 -0.44 22.92 -10.41
N ALA A 96 0.17 21.79 -10.08
CA ALA A 96 1.34 21.26 -10.81
C ALA A 96 0.98 20.91 -12.26
N LYS A 97 -0.14 20.19 -12.48
CA LYS A 97 -0.63 19.83 -13.83
C LYS A 97 -0.93 21.06 -14.67
N ASP A 98 -1.55 22.08 -14.10
CA ASP A 98 -1.85 23.34 -14.81
C ASP A 98 -0.56 24.04 -15.28
N LEU A 99 0.43 24.17 -14.38
CA LEU A 99 1.70 24.81 -14.71
C LEU A 99 2.50 24.03 -15.76
N ILE A 100 2.60 22.72 -15.58
CA ILE A 100 3.33 21.84 -16.52
C ILE A 100 2.59 21.75 -17.87
N GLY A 101 1.25 21.69 -17.86
CA GLY A 101 0.42 21.69 -19.08
C GLY A 101 0.58 22.96 -19.91
N GLU A 102 0.63 24.13 -19.25
CA GLU A 102 0.93 25.39 -19.95
C GLU A 102 2.35 25.41 -20.51
N SER A 103 3.34 24.96 -19.72
CA SER A 103 4.72 24.82 -20.18
C SER A 103 4.82 23.90 -21.42
N LEU A 104 4.15 22.74 -21.37
CA LEU A 104 4.08 21.79 -22.49
C LEU A 104 3.54 22.47 -23.75
N SER A 105 2.41 23.18 -23.63
CA SER A 105 1.80 23.87 -24.76
C SER A 105 2.74 24.91 -25.40
N ARG A 106 3.50 25.65 -24.60
CA ARG A 106 4.50 26.61 -25.10
C ARG A 106 5.66 25.94 -25.81
N PHE A 107 6.20 24.83 -25.25
CA PHE A 107 7.27 24.07 -25.91
C PHE A 107 6.81 23.42 -27.22
N GLU A 108 5.57 22.94 -27.30
CA GLU A 108 4.98 22.40 -28.54
C GLU A 108 4.83 23.51 -29.61
N GLN A 109 4.33 24.68 -29.24
CA GLN A 109 4.22 25.82 -30.14
C GLN A 109 5.59 26.30 -30.64
N ALA A 110 6.61 26.25 -29.78
CA ALA A 110 7.99 26.57 -30.15
C ALA A 110 8.70 25.44 -30.96
N GLY A 111 8.06 24.28 -31.14
CA GLY A 111 8.68 23.13 -31.83
C GLY A 111 9.81 22.46 -31.04
N SER A 112 9.90 22.70 -29.73
CA SER A 112 10.95 22.17 -28.85
C SER A 112 10.62 20.74 -28.39
N VAL A 113 10.91 19.75 -29.25
CA VAL A 113 10.53 18.33 -29.05
C VAL A 113 11.05 17.77 -27.73
N LEU A 114 12.32 17.98 -27.39
CA LEU A 114 12.92 17.46 -26.18
C LEU A 114 12.31 18.08 -24.90
N ARG A 115 12.05 19.40 -24.91
CA ARG A 115 11.46 20.09 -23.76
C ARG A 115 9.99 19.72 -23.60
N ALA A 116 9.26 19.56 -24.69
CA ALA A 116 7.89 19.06 -24.66
C ALA A 116 7.83 17.62 -24.11
N ALA A 117 8.77 16.76 -24.50
CA ALA A 117 8.87 15.40 -23.96
C ALA A 117 9.20 15.40 -22.44
N GLU A 118 10.09 16.30 -21.98
CA GLU A 118 10.35 16.47 -20.54
C GLU A 118 9.08 16.91 -19.80
N ALA A 119 8.39 17.93 -20.30
CA ALA A 119 7.15 18.40 -19.69
C ALA A 119 6.06 17.30 -19.65
N ARG A 120 5.91 16.50 -20.72
CA ARG A 120 5.00 15.33 -20.72
C ARG A 120 5.38 14.29 -19.68
N THR A 121 6.68 14.04 -19.51
CA THR A 121 7.19 13.07 -18.53
C THR A 121 6.90 13.54 -17.09
N GLU A 122 7.03 14.84 -16.81
CA GLU A 122 6.67 15.39 -15.49
C GLU A 122 5.14 15.43 -15.28
N LEU A 123 4.37 15.74 -16.31
CA LEU A 123 2.90 15.69 -16.26
C LEU A 123 2.38 14.28 -15.99
N ALA A 124 2.95 13.27 -16.66
CA ALA A 124 2.65 11.86 -16.39
C ALA A 124 2.92 11.47 -14.93
N PHE A 125 3.96 12.03 -14.33
CA PHE A 125 4.29 11.77 -12.95
C PHE A 125 3.29 12.41 -11.96
N CYS A 126 2.67 13.54 -12.32
CA CYS A 126 1.55 14.10 -11.55
C CYS A 126 0.31 13.18 -11.59
N TYR A 127 -0.05 12.67 -12.77
CA TYR A 127 -1.14 11.71 -12.93
C TYR A 127 -0.89 10.41 -12.16
N TRP A 128 0.34 9.89 -12.21
CA TRP A 128 0.73 8.71 -11.43
C TRP A 128 0.48 8.92 -9.93
N ARG A 129 0.85 10.08 -9.37
CA ARG A 129 0.63 10.40 -7.94
C ARG A 129 -0.84 10.45 -7.55
N GLU A 130 -1.73 10.79 -8.46
CA GLU A 130 -3.17 10.80 -8.26
C GLU A 130 -3.82 9.41 -8.46
N GLY A 131 -3.03 8.41 -8.87
CA GLY A 131 -3.54 7.09 -9.22
C GLY A 131 -4.20 7.02 -10.60
N ALA A 132 -4.10 8.06 -11.41
CA ALA A 132 -4.59 8.14 -12.79
C ALA A 132 -3.57 7.46 -13.72
N PHE A 133 -3.45 6.12 -13.59
CA PHE A 133 -2.41 5.34 -14.26
C PHE A 133 -2.58 5.27 -15.78
N ASP A 134 -3.80 5.34 -16.29
CA ASP A 134 -4.07 5.27 -17.73
C ASP A 134 -3.61 6.56 -18.43
N GLU A 135 -3.86 7.72 -17.85
CA GLU A 135 -3.40 9.01 -18.34
C GLU A 135 -1.87 9.10 -18.30
N ALA A 136 -1.26 8.65 -17.20
CA ALA A 136 0.20 8.61 -17.07
C ALA A 136 0.83 7.73 -18.16
N ARG A 137 0.26 6.55 -18.41
CA ARG A 137 0.72 5.62 -19.45
C ARG A 137 0.66 6.22 -20.84
N VAL A 138 -0.44 6.88 -21.21
CA VAL A 138 -0.61 7.51 -22.53
C VAL A 138 0.47 8.56 -22.77
N LEU A 139 0.72 9.44 -21.79
CA LEU A 139 1.74 10.48 -21.90
C LEU A 139 3.16 9.89 -22.03
N LEU A 140 3.49 8.87 -21.24
CA LEU A 140 4.80 8.21 -21.28
C LEU A 140 5.02 7.47 -22.59
N GLN A 141 3.98 6.82 -23.12
CA GLN A 141 4.05 6.15 -24.41
C GLN A 141 4.34 7.15 -25.55
N GLN A 142 3.68 8.33 -25.55
CA GLN A 142 3.98 9.39 -26.52
C GLN A 142 5.44 9.86 -26.45
N VAL A 143 6.03 9.93 -25.24
CA VAL A 143 7.45 10.28 -25.08
C VAL A 143 8.35 9.18 -25.63
N ILE A 144 8.06 7.92 -25.29
CA ILE A 144 8.88 6.76 -25.71
C ILE A 144 8.87 6.59 -27.23
N GLU A 145 7.72 6.79 -27.87
CA GLU A 145 7.56 6.71 -29.34
C GLU A 145 8.13 7.93 -30.07
N GLY A 146 8.10 9.10 -29.44
CA GLY A 146 8.53 10.36 -30.04
C GLY A 146 10.03 10.64 -29.92
N LEU A 147 10.79 9.86 -29.16
CA LEU A 147 12.23 9.99 -29.00
C LEU A 147 12.97 8.85 -29.71
N ASP A 148 14.16 9.16 -30.26
CA ASP A 148 15.00 8.19 -30.93
C ASP A 148 15.37 7.00 -30.00
N GLU A 149 15.63 5.84 -30.61
CA GLU A 149 15.95 4.59 -29.90
C GLU A 149 17.35 4.56 -29.29
N ASP A 150 18.14 5.60 -29.45
CA ASP A 150 19.56 5.69 -29.07
C ASP A 150 19.82 5.77 -27.55
N GLY A 151 18.77 5.66 -26.72
CA GLY A 151 18.89 5.59 -25.26
C GLY A 151 19.15 6.94 -24.60
N SER A 152 18.61 8.03 -25.15
CA SER A 152 18.66 9.34 -24.49
C SER A 152 18.16 9.25 -23.03
N GLU A 153 18.77 10.00 -22.11
CA GLU A 153 18.43 9.96 -20.68
C GLU A 153 16.94 10.22 -20.42
N LEU A 154 16.32 11.08 -21.23
CA LEU A 154 14.89 11.37 -21.11
C LEU A 154 14.04 10.15 -21.51
N ARG A 155 14.43 9.42 -22.54
CA ARG A 155 13.76 8.18 -22.93
C ARG A 155 13.90 7.09 -21.87
N LEU A 156 15.10 6.94 -21.29
CA LEU A 156 15.34 6.03 -20.16
C LEU A 156 14.46 6.39 -18.95
N LEU A 157 14.35 7.68 -18.64
CA LEU A 157 13.48 8.15 -17.57
C LEU A 157 12.00 7.85 -17.86
N ALA A 158 11.55 8.03 -19.09
CA ALA A 158 10.17 7.73 -19.48
C ALA A 158 9.88 6.22 -19.41
N LEU A 159 10.79 5.35 -19.86
CA LEU A 159 10.69 3.89 -19.72
C LEU A 159 10.61 3.47 -18.24
N LEU A 160 11.48 4.03 -17.41
CA LEU A 160 11.50 3.77 -15.97
C LEU A 160 10.19 4.20 -15.29
N ARG A 161 9.67 5.40 -15.62
CA ARG A 161 8.38 5.88 -15.09
C ARG A 161 7.21 5.05 -15.61
N ASN A 162 7.26 4.56 -16.84
CA ASN A 162 6.24 3.67 -17.38
C ASN A 162 6.21 2.33 -16.61
N ALA A 163 7.38 1.76 -16.31
CA ALA A 163 7.47 0.58 -15.45
C ALA A 163 6.92 0.86 -14.04
N LEU A 164 7.23 2.03 -13.46
CA LEU A 164 6.68 2.46 -12.16
C LEU A 164 5.14 2.59 -12.19
N VAL A 165 4.56 3.09 -13.27
CA VAL A 165 3.10 3.15 -13.45
C VAL A 165 2.50 1.75 -13.45
N GLU A 166 3.12 0.80 -14.16
CA GLU A 166 2.63 -0.59 -14.21
C GLU A 166 2.77 -1.29 -12.84
N SER A 167 3.90 -1.11 -12.15
CA SER A 167 4.08 -1.69 -10.81
C SER A 167 3.10 -1.11 -9.78
N SER A 168 2.83 0.19 -9.85
CA SER A 168 1.83 0.85 -9.00
C SER A 168 0.39 0.41 -9.29
N ALA A 169 0.11 0.04 -10.56
CA ALA A 169 -1.14 -0.59 -10.95
C ALA A 169 -1.20 -2.10 -10.63
N THR A 170 -0.25 -2.62 -9.84
CA THR A 170 -0.07 -4.04 -9.49
C THR A 170 0.18 -4.97 -10.68
N ARG A 171 0.55 -4.42 -11.84
CA ARG A 171 0.90 -5.18 -13.04
C ARG A 171 2.41 -5.44 -13.09
N PHE A 172 2.91 -6.14 -12.08
CA PHE A 172 4.35 -6.40 -11.88
C PHE A 172 5.02 -7.10 -13.06
N SER A 173 4.31 -8.03 -13.72
CA SER A 173 4.83 -8.73 -14.90
C SER A 173 5.03 -7.80 -16.10
N ASP A 174 4.12 -6.83 -16.31
CA ASP A 174 4.25 -5.84 -17.37
C ASP A 174 5.39 -4.86 -17.07
N SER A 175 5.48 -4.40 -15.82
CA SER A 175 6.59 -3.57 -15.35
C SER A 175 7.94 -4.26 -15.56
N LEU A 176 8.05 -5.53 -15.14
CA LEU A 176 9.26 -6.33 -15.29
C LEU A 176 9.65 -6.50 -16.76
N ARG A 177 8.68 -6.75 -17.64
CA ARG A 177 8.93 -6.85 -19.10
C ARG A 177 9.50 -5.53 -19.66
N ILE A 178 8.90 -4.38 -19.31
CA ILE A 178 9.40 -3.06 -19.76
C ILE A 178 10.85 -2.85 -19.31
N LEU A 179 11.16 -3.16 -18.05
CA LEU A 179 12.50 -3.00 -17.50
C LEU A 179 13.51 -3.95 -18.14
N LEU A 180 13.17 -5.22 -18.33
CA LEU A 180 14.07 -6.20 -18.95
C LEU A 180 14.33 -5.88 -20.41
N ASP A 181 13.34 -5.44 -21.17
CA ASP A 181 13.49 -5.01 -22.56
C ASP A 181 14.40 -3.76 -22.67
N ALA A 182 14.32 -2.87 -21.67
CA ALA A 182 15.14 -1.65 -21.62
C ALA A 182 16.54 -1.85 -21.00
N ALA A 183 16.83 -3.01 -20.36
CA ALA A 183 18.09 -3.25 -19.66
C ALA A 183 19.35 -2.93 -20.47
N PRO A 184 19.48 -3.32 -21.77
CA PRO A 184 20.66 -2.98 -22.56
C PRO A 184 20.91 -1.47 -22.71
N LEU A 185 19.84 -0.65 -22.73
CA LEU A 185 19.95 0.80 -22.80
C LEU A 185 20.44 1.40 -21.47
N PHE A 186 19.96 0.87 -20.34
CA PHE A 186 20.45 1.28 -19.02
C PHE A 186 21.91 0.85 -18.83
N ASP A 187 22.30 -0.34 -19.27
CA ASP A 187 23.68 -0.82 -19.19
C ASP A 187 24.65 0.09 -19.99
N ALA A 188 24.24 0.57 -21.14
CA ALA A 188 25.03 1.48 -21.98
C ALA A 188 25.10 2.91 -21.42
N SER A 189 24.18 3.33 -20.55
CA SER A 189 24.17 4.68 -19.96
C SER A 189 25.33 4.88 -19.00
N ASN A 190 25.88 6.10 -18.96
CA ASN A 190 26.84 6.53 -17.93
C ASN A 190 26.17 7.18 -16.71
N ASN A 191 24.84 7.32 -16.73
CA ASN A 191 24.10 7.95 -15.64
C ASN A 191 23.83 6.96 -14.51
N HIS A 192 24.69 6.98 -13.49
CA HIS A 192 24.56 6.10 -12.33
C HIS A 192 23.28 6.35 -11.51
N ALA A 193 22.74 7.57 -11.51
CA ALA A 193 21.48 7.86 -10.82
C ALA A 193 20.30 7.14 -11.49
N LEU A 194 20.25 7.14 -12.84
CA LEU A 194 19.23 6.38 -13.59
C LEU A 194 19.42 4.87 -13.41
N LYS A 195 20.66 4.36 -13.46
CA LYS A 195 20.94 2.94 -13.18
C LYS A 195 20.48 2.54 -11.78
N GLY A 196 20.76 3.36 -10.77
CA GLY A 196 20.31 3.10 -9.40
C GLY A 196 18.77 3.01 -9.30
N ARG A 197 18.04 3.90 -9.96
CA ARG A 197 16.58 3.84 -10.01
C ARG A 197 16.06 2.62 -10.76
N PHE A 198 16.70 2.25 -11.88
CA PHE A 198 16.37 1.08 -12.67
C PHE A 198 16.51 -0.21 -11.84
N HIS A 199 17.64 -0.43 -11.19
CA HIS A 199 17.86 -1.59 -10.35
C HIS A 199 16.92 -1.62 -9.13
N ASN A 200 16.62 -0.46 -8.54
CA ASN A 200 15.65 -0.38 -7.45
C ASN A 200 14.23 -0.80 -7.90
N GLU A 201 13.80 -0.39 -9.08
CA GLU A 201 12.50 -0.76 -9.63
C GLU A 201 12.44 -2.25 -10.00
N LEU A 202 13.52 -2.79 -10.60
CA LEU A 202 13.65 -4.24 -10.82
C LEU A 202 13.54 -5.03 -9.51
N ALA A 203 14.26 -4.59 -8.47
CA ALA A 203 14.25 -5.24 -7.17
C ALA A 203 12.85 -5.26 -6.57
N TYR A 204 12.13 -4.12 -6.63
CA TYR A 204 10.77 -4.01 -6.13
C TYR A 204 9.81 -4.97 -6.86
N ASN A 205 9.89 -5.05 -8.20
CA ASN A 205 9.07 -5.96 -8.99
C ASN A 205 9.38 -7.43 -8.68
N PHE A 206 10.67 -7.81 -8.57
CA PHE A 206 11.05 -9.16 -8.18
C PHE A 206 10.59 -9.51 -6.76
N GLN A 207 10.71 -8.59 -5.80
CA GLN A 207 10.24 -8.80 -4.44
C GLN A 207 8.71 -9.02 -4.41
N SER A 208 7.95 -8.18 -5.12
CA SER A 208 6.49 -8.25 -5.17
C SER A 208 6.00 -9.55 -5.80
N LEU A 209 6.58 -9.96 -6.94
CA LEU A 209 6.29 -11.24 -7.57
C LEU A 209 6.76 -12.42 -6.73
N GLY A 210 7.94 -12.33 -6.11
CA GLY A 210 8.48 -13.37 -5.23
C GLY A 210 7.58 -13.64 -4.04
N SER A 211 7.04 -12.59 -3.44
CA SER A 211 6.10 -12.70 -2.31
C SER A 211 4.73 -13.24 -2.76
N SER A 212 4.17 -12.72 -3.87
CA SER A 212 2.84 -13.12 -4.33
C SER A 212 2.79 -14.55 -4.89
N GLU A 213 3.87 -15.01 -5.54
CA GLU A 213 3.98 -16.32 -6.17
C GLU A 213 4.73 -17.34 -5.29
N ASN A 214 5.18 -16.94 -4.09
CA ASN A 214 6.03 -17.75 -3.19
C ASN A 214 7.29 -18.30 -3.88
N ARG A 215 8.00 -17.43 -4.61
CA ARG A 215 9.17 -17.77 -5.44
C ARG A 215 10.47 -17.24 -4.83
N ALA A 216 11.22 -18.13 -4.19
CA ALA A 216 12.50 -17.78 -3.56
C ALA A 216 13.54 -17.26 -4.57
N ASP A 217 13.55 -17.76 -5.81
CA ASP A 217 14.46 -17.27 -6.87
C ASP A 217 14.24 -15.79 -7.24
N TYR A 218 13.01 -15.29 -7.13
CA TYR A 218 12.72 -13.88 -7.33
C TYR A 218 13.17 -13.03 -6.14
N ILE A 219 13.07 -13.55 -4.92
CA ILE A 219 13.60 -12.88 -3.73
C ILE A 219 15.12 -12.76 -3.79
N ASP A 220 15.83 -13.82 -4.21
CA ASP A 220 17.29 -13.78 -4.43
C ASP A 220 17.67 -12.74 -5.49
N ARG A 221 16.90 -12.64 -6.58
CA ARG A 221 17.08 -11.59 -7.59
C ARG A 221 16.84 -10.20 -7.02
N ALA A 222 15.80 -10.00 -6.23
CA ALA A 222 15.54 -8.72 -5.57
C ALA A 222 16.72 -8.28 -4.70
N LEU A 223 17.36 -9.17 -3.96
CA LEU A 223 18.58 -8.87 -3.18
C LEU A 223 19.73 -8.39 -4.08
N VAL A 224 19.95 -9.06 -5.21
CA VAL A 224 21.00 -8.67 -6.17
C VAL A 224 20.72 -7.28 -6.73
N GLU A 225 19.49 -7.03 -7.16
CA GLU A 225 19.10 -5.77 -7.78
C GLU A 225 19.12 -4.61 -6.79
N PHE A 226 18.63 -4.78 -5.55
CA PHE A 226 18.79 -3.75 -4.52
C PHE A 226 20.25 -3.45 -4.19
N THR A 227 21.12 -4.47 -4.18
CA THR A 227 22.56 -4.27 -3.96
C THR A 227 23.18 -3.47 -5.11
N ALA A 228 22.81 -3.77 -6.37
CA ALA A 228 23.23 -2.99 -7.53
C ALA A 228 22.71 -1.54 -7.46
N ALA A 229 21.46 -1.34 -7.04
CA ALA A 229 20.89 -0.01 -6.85
C ALA A 229 21.70 0.80 -5.81
N SER A 230 22.01 0.22 -4.65
CA SER A 230 22.83 0.88 -3.62
C SER A 230 24.21 1.29 -4.15
N PHE A 231 24.88 0.38 -4.88
CA PHE A 231 26.17 0.66 -5.53
C PHE A 231 26.09 1.82 -6.52
N HIS A 232 25.10 1.82 -7.40
CA HIS A 232 24.95 2.89 -8.39
C HIS A 232 24.58 4.23 -7.76
N PHE A 233 23.76 4.26 -6.72
CA PHE A 233 23.50 5.50 -5.99
C PHE A 233 24.71 6.00 -5.21
N GLU A 234 25.60 5.12 -4.75
CA GLU A 234 26.88 5.52 -4.16
C GLU A 234 27.76 6.22 -5.19
N LEU A 235 27.93 5.64 -6.38
CA LEU A 235 28.70 6.25 -7.48
C LEU A 235 28.11 7.58 -7.95
N ALA A 236 26.79 7.71 -7.93
CA ALA A 236 26.09 8.96 -8.25
C ALA A 236 26.21 10.03 -7.15
N GLY A 237 26.69 9.68 -5.95
CA GLY A 237 26.67 10.55 -4.78
C GLY A 237 25.26 10.80 -4.23
N HIS A 238 24.29 9.97 -4.58
CA HIS A 238 22.88 10.08 -4.17
C HIS A 238 22.65 9.46 -2.79
N THR A 239 23.12 10.11 -1.75
CA THR A 239 23.06 9.62 -0.36
C THR A 239 21.64 9.26 0.08
N ARG A 240 20.64 10.10 -0.23
CA ARG A 240 19.24 9.87 0.18
C ARG A 240 18.64 8.64 -0.48
N TYR A 241 18.80 8.47 -1.81
CA TYR A 241 18.28 7.29 -2.50
C TYR A 241 19.00 6.02 -2.08
N ARG A 242 20.33 6.08 -1.90
CA ARG A 242 21.10 4.96 -1.34
C ARG A 242 20.54 4.51 0.00
N SER A 243 20.31 5.45 0.93
CA SER A 243 19.79 5.13 2.26
C SER A 243 18.40 4.50 2.21
N ARG A 244 17.54 4.92 1.28
CA ARG A 244 16.24 4.27 1.05
C ARG A 244 16.39 2.83 0.58
N VAL A 245 17.32 2.58 -0.34
CA VAL A 245 17.62 1.21 -0.81
C VAL A 245 18.21 0.37 0.32
N GLU A 246 19.09 0.90 1.14
CA GLU A 246 19.62 0.21 2.32
C GLU A 246 18.50 -0.13 3.33
N ASN A 247 17.51 0.75 3.51
CA ASN A 247 16.33 0.46 4.32
C ASN A 247 15.47 -0.66 3.70
N ASN A 248 15.28 -0.65 2.37
CA ASN A 248 14.55 -1.72 1.68
C ASN A 248 15.27 -3.08 1.80
N LEU A 249 16.61 -3.08 1.70
CA LEU A 249 17.41 -4.28 1.98
C LEU A 249 17.21 -4.74 3.42
N GLY A 250 17.23 -3.84 4.39
CA GLY A 250 16.94 -4.14 5.79
C GLY A 250 15.57 -4.79 5.97
N LEU A 251 14.56 -4.26 5.31
CA LEU A 251 13.20 -4.82 5.32
C LEU A 251 13.15 -6.20 4.64
N LEU A 252 13.83 -6.38 3.49
CA LEU A 252 13.86 -7.67 2.79
C LEU A 252 14.60 -8.74 3.62
N PHE A 253 15.73 -8.41 4.25
CA PHE A 253 16.41 -9.32 5.17
C PHE A 253 15.57 -9.65 6.40
N TYR A 254 14.79 -8.69 6.91
CA TYR A 254 13.81 -8.92 7.97
C TYR A 254 12.76 -9.98 7.54
N THR A 255 12.17 -9.87 6.36
CA THR A 255 11.16 -10.84 5.87
C THR A 255 11.76 -12.24 5.69
N LEU A 256 13.07 -12.33 5.42
CA LEU A 256 13.81 -13.60 5.32
C LEU A 256 14.24 -14.16 6.70
N GLY A 257 13.95 -13.47 7.81
CA GLY A 257 14.41 -13.86 9.15
C GLY A 257 15.92 -13.66 9.39
N ARG A 258 16.60 -12.96 8.47
CA ARG A 258 18.05 -12.69 8.53
C ARG A 258 18.30 -11.37 9.28
N PHE A 259 18.03 -11.38 10.56
CA PHE A 259 17.98 -10.16 11.39
C PHE A 259 19.32 -9.46 11.54
N THR A 260 20.44 -10.18 11.54
CA THR A 260 21.78 -9.57 11.63
C THR A 260 22.04 -8.68 10.43
N GLU A 261 21.82 -9.21 9.22
CA GLU A 261 22.00 -8.46 7.98
C GLU A 261 20.97 -7.32 7.87
N ALA A 262 19.73 -7.55 8.35
CA ALA A 262 18.74 -6.48 8.43
C ALA A 262 19.27 -5.28 9.24
N HIS A 263 19.84 -5.52 10.42
CA HIS A 263 20.42 -4.45 11.25
C HIS A 263 21.62 -3.77 10.58
N GLU A 264 22.50 -4.50 9.91
CA GLU A 264 23.65 -3.93 9.20
C GLU A 264 23.23 -2.97 8.09
N HIS A 265 22.19 -3.33 7.32
CA HIS A 265 21.63 -2.47 6.28
C HIS A 265 20.93 -1.25 6.88
N LEU A 266 20.15 -1.42 7.95
CA LEU A 266 19.51 -0.31 8.66
C LEU A 266 20.52 0.62 9.32
N ASP A 267 21.67 0.12 9.79
CA ASP A 267 22.76 0.96 10.30
C ASP A 267 23.36 1.83 9.20
N ARG A 268 23.61 1.25 8.01
CA ARG A 268 24.08 2.01 6.84
C ARG A 268 23.07 3.07 6.40
N ALA A 269 21.78 2.73 6.34
CA ALA A 269 20.72 3.67 6.02
C ALA A 269 20.71 4.83 7.03
N ARG A 270 20.71 4.51 8.32
CA ARG A 270 20.60 5.47 9.42
C ARG A 270 21.78 6.42 9.51
N ALA A 271 23.00 5.92 9.25
CA ALA A 271 24.23 6.72 9.29
C ALA A 271 24.24 7.89 8.29
N SER A 272 23.48 7.79 7.21
CA SER A 272 23.38 8.81 6.16
C SER A 272 22.46 9.97 6.56
N TYR A 273 21.61 9.79 7.55
CA TYR A 273 20.61 10.77 7.97
C TYR A 273 21.05 11.49 9.23
N SER A 274 21.79 12.58 9.06
CA SER A 274 22.22 13.44 10.15
C SER A 274 21.53 14.81 10.07
N GLY A 275 21.18 15.36 11.25
CA GLY A 275 20.57 16.68 11.39
C GLY A 275 19.04 16.72 11.21
N PRO A 276 18.43 17.89 11.54
CA PRO A 276 16.96 18.01 11.61
C PRO A 276 16.24 17.92 10.27
N LYS A 277 16.90 18.24 9.16
CA LYS A 277 16.32 18.14 7.80
C LYS A 277 15.98 16.70 7.40
N ASN A 278 16.67 15.71 7.96
CA ASN A 278 16.53 14.30 7.65
C ASN A 278 15.83 13.52 8.77
N ALA A 279 15.17 14.19 9.71
CA ALA A 279 14.56 13.56 10.86
C ALA A 279 13.48 12.54 10.49
N VAL A 280 12.66 12.83 9.47
CA VAL A 280 11.60 11.94 8.96
C VAL A 280 12.21 10.68 8.34
N ASP A 281 13.17 10.82 7.42
CA ASP A 281 13.84 9.67 6.79
C ASP A 281 14.55 8.79 7.85
N ALA A 282 15.18 9.43 8.84
CA ALA A 282 15.81 8.74 9.96
C ALA A 282 14.80 7.95 10.82
N ALA A 283 13.66 8.54 11.14
CA ALA A 283 12.59 7.90 11.90
C ALA A 283 11.95 6.75 11.12
N SER A 284 11.87 6.82 9.78
CA SER A 284 11.39 5.72 8.95
C SER A 284 12.33 4.50 9.02
N VAL A 285 13.64 4.72 9.05
CA VAL A 285 14.61 3.62 9.28
C VAL A 285 14.47 3.04 10.68
N ASP A 286 14.26 3.90 11.69
CA ASP A 286 14.07 3.45 13.08
C ASP A 286 12.75 2.68 13.23
N GLU A 287 11.68 3.04 12.50
CA GLU A 287 10.43 2.27 12.45
C GLU A 287 10.65 0.87 11.87
N THR A 288 11.34 0.75 10.73
CA THR A 288 11.72 -0.56 10.16
C THR A 288 12.55 -1.37 11.16
N ARG A 289 13.46 -0.75 11.88
CA ARG A 289 14.25 -1.39 12.95
C ARG A 289 13.38 -1.89 14.11
N ALA A 290 12.33 -1.15 14.47
CA ALA A 290 11.39 -1.57 15.50
C ALA A 290 10.65 -2.85 15.08
N ARG A 291 10.29 -2.99 13.82
CA ARG A 291 9.72 -4.25 13.28
C ARG A 291 10.72 -5.41 13.39
N VAL A 292 11.99 -5.17 13.10
CA VAL A 292 13.03 -6.21 13.28
C VAL A 292 13.12 -6.63 14.75
N PHE A 293 13.12 -5.68 15.70
CA PHE A 293 13.09 -5.99 17.13
C PHE A 293 11.86 -6.77 17.56
N LEU A 294 10.69 -6.45 17.03
CA LEU A 294 9.45 -7.22 17.27
C LEU A 294 9.63 -8.69 16.86
N ALA A 295 10.14 -8.94 15.67
CA ALA A 295 10.36 -10.30 15.16
C ALA A 295 11.41 -11.08 15.96
N GLN A 296 12.36 -10.38 16.55
CA GLN A 296 13.36 -10.97 17.46
C GLN A 296 12.82 -11.20 18.89
N GLY A 297 11.58 -10.80 19.19
CA GLY A 297 11.02 -10.88 20.54
C GLY A 297 11.58 -9.82 21.51
N LEU A 298 12.31 -8.81 21.00
CA LEU A 298 12.87 -7.72 21.78
C LEU A 298 11.87 -6.58 21.99
N PHE A 299 10.73 -6.90 22.59
CA PHE A 299 9.54 -6.05 22.62
C PHE A 299 9.77 -4.68 23.27
N SER A 300 10.59 -4.61 24.34
CA SER A 300 10.91 -3.33 24.98
C SER A 300 11.68 -2.39 24.05
N ARG A 301 12.66 -2.94 23.30
CA ARG A 301 13.43 -2.17 22.31
C ARG A 301 12.55 -1.75 21.14
N ALA A 302 11.65 -2.61 20.71
CA ALA A 302 10.69 -2.31 19.65
C ALA A 302 9.78 -1.15 20.05
N GLU A 303 9.20 -1.19 21.26
CA GLU A 303 8.34 -0.12 21.78
C GLU A 303 9.07 1.21 21.89
N GLU A 304 10.27 1.22 22.50
CA GLU A 304 11.08 2.42 22.68
C GLU A 304 11.45 3.05 21.33
N THR A 305 11.88 2.22 20.37
CA THR A 305 12.27 2.68 19.03
C THR A 305 11.08 3.21 18.25
N ALA A 306 9.95 2.49 18.26
CA ALA A 306 8.72 2.93 17.60
C ALA A 306 8.14 4.20 18.23
N ALA A 307 8.19 4.33 19.58
CA ALA A 307 7.75 5.55 20.27
C ALA A 307 8.58 6.78 19.87
N ALA A 308 9.89 6.61 19.71
CA ALA A 308 10.77 7.67 19.21
C ALA A 308 10.42 8.09 17.78
N ALA A 309 10.14 7.14 16.89
CA ALA A 309 9.69 7.41 15.53
C ALA A 309 8.33 8.14 15.51
N CYS A 310 7.33 7.68 16.29
CA CYS A 310 6.05 8.36 16.45
C CYS A 310 6.21 9.83 16.84
N ALA A 311 7.09 10.13 17.82
CA ALA A 311 7.33 11.50 18.28
C ALA A 311 7.95 12.41 17.19
N VAL A 312 8.68 11.85 16.24
CA VAL A 312 9.17 12.59 15.06
C VAL A 312 8.02 12.84 14.08
N PHE A 313 7.27 11.82 13.71
CA PHE A 313 6.18 11.91 12.73
C PHE A 313 5.04 12.82 13.20
N GLU A 314 4.70 12.81 14.49
CA GLU A 314 3.74 13.75 15.09
C GLU A 314 4.18 15.22 14.92
N ARG A 315 5.47 15.52 15.15
CA ARG A 315 5.99 16.90 15.03
C ARG A 315 6.09 17.39 13.60
N THR A 316 6.19 16.47 12.63
CA THR A 316 6.36 16.78 11.21
C THR A 316 5.06 16.62 10.41
N ASP A 317 3.96 16.24 11.08
CA ASP A 317 2.62 16.00 10.48
C ASP A 317 2.64 14.91 9.38
N GLU A 318 3.52 13.91 9.54
CA GLU A 318 3.65 12.77 8.63
C GLU A 318 2.64 11.67 9.02
N LEU A 319 1.37 11.92 8.79
CA LEU A 319 0.27 11.11 9.31
C LEU A 319 0.33 9.63 8.87
N ALA A 320 0.67 9.35 7.61
CA ALA A 320 0.76 7.97 7.11
C ALA A 320 1.86 7.17 7.83
N LEU A 321 3.04 7.77 7.98
CA LEU A 321 4.17 7.16 8.71
C LEU A 321 3.89 7.03 10.20
N LEU A 322 3.19 8.01 10.78
CA LEU A 322 2.77 7.96 12.17
C LEU A 322 1.84 6.77 12.43
N ALA A 323 0.87 6.52 11.56
CA ALA A 323 -0.04 5.40 11.68
C ALA A 323 0.69 4.04 11.65
N GLU A 324 1.68 3.88 10.75
CA GLU A 324 2.52 2.69 10.68
C GLU A 324 3.34 2.50 11.96
N ALA A 325 4.03 3.54 12.41
CA ALA A 325 4.83 3.49 13.63
C ALA A 325 3.98 3.22 14.88
N MET A 326 2.76 3.78 14.95
CA MET A 326 1.82 3.50 16.04
C MET A 326 1.32 2.07 16.01
N THR A 327 1.11 1.47 14.84
CA THR A 327 0.75 0.05 14.70
C THR A 327 1.87 -0.85 15.23
N THR A 328 3.12 -0.58 14.84
CA THR A 328 4.31 -1.28 15.34
C THR A 328 4.45 -1.13 16.85
N ARG A 329 4.26 0.09 17.38
CA ARG A 329 4.28 0.37 18.82
C ARG A 329 3.16 -0.36 19.55
N GLY A 330 1.94 -0.35 19.01
CA GLY A 330 0.78 -1.02 19.59
C GLY A 330 1.01 -2.53 19.70
N THR A 331 1.58 -3.15 18.68
CA THR A 331 1.99 -4.56 18.70
C THR A 331 3.03 -4.82 19.79
N ALA A 332 4.05 -3.97 19.91
CA ALA A 332 5.07 -4.10 20.96
C ALA A 332 4.47 -4.01 22.36
N LEU A 333 3.57 -3.05 22.58
CA LEU A 333 2.85 -2.87 23.85
C LEU A 333 2.00 -4.10 24.20
N ALA A 334 1.28 -4.67 23.23
CA ALA A 334 0.49 -5.88 23.41
C ALA A 334 1.36 -7.05 23.85
N ARG A 335 2.49 -7.26 23.19
CA ARG A 335 3.47 -8.31 23.51
C ARG A 335 4.16 -8.11 24.87
N LEU A 336 4.22 -6.87 25.37
CA LEU A 336 4.67 -6.54 26.72
C LEU A 336 3.59 -6.71 27.79
N GLY A 337 2.36 -7.09 27.42
CA GLY A 337 1.22 -7.21 28.34
C GLY A 337 0.58 -5.86 28.75
N ARG A 338 0.95 -4.76 28.07
CA ARG A 338 0.40 -3.41 28.32
C ARG A 338 -0.87 -3.19 27.47
N ALA A 339 -1.86 -4.07 27.68
CA ALA A 339 -3.03 -4.23 26.81
C ALA A 339 -3.83 -2.94 26.58
N THR A 340 -4.10 -2.15 27.64
CA THR A 340 -4.87 -0.89 27.51
C THR A 340 -4.13 0.16 26.68
N GLU A 341 -2.82 0.22 26.79
CA GLU A 341 -2.00 1.16 25.99
C GLU A 341 -1.88 0.69 24.55
N ALA A 342 -1.77 -0.63 24.35
CA ALA A 342 -1.75 -1.24 23.02
C ALA A 342 -3.07 -0.98 22.27
N GLN A 343 -4.20 -1.18 22.93
CA GLN A 343 -5.51 -0.92 22.33
C GLN A 343 -5.64 0.53 21.86
N ARG A 344 -5.33 1.49 22.73
CA ARG A 344 -5.36 2.92 22.40
C ARG A 344 -4.43 3.27 21.23
N ALA A 345 -3.24 2.67 21.20
CA ALA A 345 -2.27 2.93 20.13
C ALA A 345 -2.79 2.39 18.78
N LEU A 346 -3.36 1.19 18.74
CA LEU A 346 -3.88 0.57 17.52
C LEU A 346 -5.17 1.24 17.02
N GLU A 347 -6.08 1.60 17.91
CA GLU A 347 -7.28 2.38 17.55
C GLU A 347 -6.89 3.74 16.96
N ARG A 348 -5.94 4.42 17.60
CA ARG A 348 -5.44 5.71 17.14
C ARG A 348 -4.69 5.59 15.82
N ALA A 349 -3.93 4.52 15.60
CA ALA A 349 -3.28 4.22 14.33
C ALA A 349 -4.30 4.12 13.19
N ALA A 350 -5.40 3.38 13.41
CA ALA A 350 -6.47 3.27 12.42
C ALA A 350 -7.12 4.62 12.09
N GLU A 351 -7.42 5.44 13.11
CA GLU A 351 -8.00 6.77 12.91
C GLU A 351 -7.07 7.70 12.10
N ILE A 352 -5.78 7.72 12.44
CA ILE A 352 -4.78 8.57 11.76
C ILE A 352 -4.59 8.09 10.32
N ALA A 353 -4.55 6.78 10.08
CA ALA A 353 -4.46 6.23 8.74
C ALA A 353 -5.66 6.62 7.86
N GLU A 354 -6.88 6.59 8.41
CA GLU A 354 -8.08 7.08 7.71
C GLU A 354 -8.00 8.58 7.41
N GLN A 355 -7.56 9.39 8.38
CA GLN A 355 -7.34 10.84 8.19
C GLN A 355 -6.32 11.12 7.08
N ALA A 356 -5.29 10.29 6.99
CA ALA A 356 -4.28 10.36 5.93
C ALA A 356 -4.78 9.82 4.56
N GLY A 357 -6.02 9.27 4.50
CA GLY A 357 -6.54 8.62 3.30
C GLY A 357 -5.94 7.24 3.02
N ASN A 358 -5.14 6.70 3.93
CA ASN A 358 -4.51 5.38 3.80
C ASN A 358 -5.41 4.28 4.37
N VAL A 359 -6.43 3.91 3.58
CA VAL A 359 -7.46 2.94 4.00
C VAL A 359 -6.89 1.54 4.24
N GLU A 360 -5.83 1.14 3.52
CA GLU A 360 -5.16 -0.15 3.71
C GLU A 360 -4.52 -0.22 5.11
N ASN A 361 -3.70 0.76 5.48
CA ASN A 361 -3.05 0.80 6.78
C ASN A 361 -4.07 0.92 7.93
N ALA A 362 -5.18 1.63 7.72
CA ALA A 362 -6.26 1.71 8.70
C ALA A 362 -6.89 0.34 8.96
N GLY A 363 -7.22 -0.40 7.91
CA GLY A 363 -7.74 -1.76 8.02
C GLY A 363 -6.74 -2.72 8.66
N MET A 364 -5.45 -2.61 8.30
CA MET A 364 -4.38 -3.44 8.88
C MET A 364 -4.18 -3.17 10.38
N ALA A 365 -4.29 -1.92 10.85
CA ALA A 365 -4.22 -1.58 12.27
C ALA A 365 -5.38 -2.22 13.06
N LEU A 366 -6.60 -2.22 12.51
CA LEU A 366 -7.76 -2.88 13.11
C LEU A 366 -7.61 -4.41 13.16
N LEU A 367 -7.08 -5.04 12.10
CA LEU A 367 -6.77 -6.47 12.12
C LEU A 367 -5.72 -6.80 13.19
N THR A 368 -4.68 -5.98 13.31
CA THR A 368 -3.65 -6.12 14.34
C THR A 368 -4.24 -5.98 15.75
N LEU A 369 -5.18 -5.04 15.95
CA LEU A 369 -5.90 -4.90 17.22
C LEU A 369 -6.64 -6.19 17.60
N MET A 370 -7.34 -6.79 16.65
CA MET A 370 -8.07 -8.04 16.88
C MET A 370 -7.13 -9.23 17.15
N GLU A 371 -6.02 -9.32 16.42
CA GLU A 371 -5.05 -10.41 16.55
C GLU A 371 -4.27 -10.35 17.87
N GLU A 372 -3.83 -9.17 18.27
CA GLU A 372 -2.98 -9.01 19.46
C GLU A 372 -3.76 -8.92 20.77
N LEU A 373 -5.03 -8.50 20.73
CA LEU A 373 -5.82 -8.21 21.92
C LEU A 373 -7.21 -8.90 21.94
N PRO A 374 -7.35 -10.16 21.51
CA PRO A 374 -8.66 -10.80 21.41
C PRO A 374 -9.39 -10.91 22.75
N ALA A 375 -8.66 -11.12 23.84
CA ALA A 375 -9.22 -11.25 25.18
C ALA A 375 -9.63 -9.92 25.85
N GLN A 376 -9.23 -8.80 25.28
CA GLN A 376 -9.51 -7.46 25.79
C GLN A 376 -10.77 -6.85 25.16
N LEU A 377 -11.11 -7.32 23.96
CA LEU A 377 -12.24 -6.81 23.19
C LEU A 377 -13.52 -7.60 23.52
N SER A 378 -14.61 -6.89 23.80
CA SER A 378 -15.92 -7.51 23.84
C SER A 378 -16.35 -8.02 22.45
N VAL A 379 -17.30 -8.94 22.40
CA VAL A 379 -17.83 -9.45 21.12
C VAL A 379 -18.36 -8.32 20.22
N ALA A 380 -18.95 -7.29 20.83
CA ALA A 380 -19.43 -6.12 20.09
C ALA A 380 -18.28 -5.30 19.48
N GLU A 381 -17.18 -5.10 20.22
CA GLU A 381 -15.99 -4.39 19.75
C GLU A 381 -15.26 -5.19 18.67
N LEU A 382 -15.07 -6.50 18.86
CA LEU A 382 -14.52 -7.40 17.84
C LEU A 382 -15.30 -7.31 16.52
N ARG A 383 -16.63 -7.39 16.62
CA ARG A 383 -17.49 -7.29 15.44
C ARG A 383 -17.39 -5.91 14.77
N ALA A 384 -17.40 -4.82 15.54
CA ALA A 384 -17.29 -3.47 15.01
C ALA A 384 -15.92 -3.25 14.32
N SER A 385 -14.84 -3.72 14.94
CA SER A 385 -13.47 -3.64 14.36
C SER A 385 -13.38 -4.45 13.07
N TYR A 386 -13.94 -5.67 13.04
CA TYR A 386 -13.98 -6.48 11.83
C TYR A 386 -14.76 -5.79 10.70
N GLN A 387 -15.98 -5.31 10.99
CA GLN A 387 -16.82 -4.66 9.97
C GLN A 387 -16.15 -3.42 9.37
N ARG A 388 -15.45 -2.63 10.21
CA ARG A 388 -14.68 -1.47 9.77
C ARG A 388 -13.48 -1.89 8.94
N ALA A 389 -12.70 -2.87 9.38
CA ALA A 389 -11.56 -3.41 8.64
C ALA A 389 -11.98 -3.98 7.28
N ASP A 390 -13.06 -4.75 7.24
CA ASP A 390 -13.63 -5.33 6.04
C ASP A 390 -14.06 -4.27 5.02
N THR A 391 -14.68 -3.18 5.48
CA THR A 391 -15.07 -2.06 4.64
C THR A 391 -13.84 -1.33 4.05
N LEU A 392 -12.83 -1.08 4.89
CA LEU A 392 -11.60 -0.39 4.49
C LEU A 392 -10.77 -1.23 3.50
N LEU A 393 -10.70 -2.55 3.74
CA LEU A 393 -9.91 -3.49 2.94
C LEU A 393 -10.69 -4.10 1.77
N ALA A 394 -11.92 -3.62 1.51
CA ALA A 394 -12.81 -4.16 0.50
C ALA A 394 -12.21 -4.23 -0.92
N ARG A 395 -11.23 -3.42 -1.24
CA ARG A 395 -10.53 -3.39 -2.54
C ARG A 395 -9.13 -4.02 -2.50
N SER A 396 -8.68 -4.46 -1.33
CA SER A 396 -7.37 -5.09 -1.21
C SER A 396 -7.34 -6.43 -1.95
N GLN A 397 -6.27 -6.66 -2.70
CA GLN A 397 -6.02 -7.92 -3.42
C GLN A 397 -4.79 -8.65 -2.85
N HIS A 398 -4.21 -8.14 -1.75
CA HIS A 398 -3.06 -8.77 -1.12
C HIS A 398 -3.46 -10.09 -0.45
N PRO A 399 -2.82 -11.23 -0.81
CA PRO A 399 -3.19 -12.54 -0.25
C PRO A 399 -3.11 -12.58 1.28
N GLU A 400 -2.08 -11.96 1.87
CA GLU A 400 -1.91 -11.90 3.33
C GLU A 400 -3.03 -11.12 4.01
N THR A 401 -3.43 -9.98 3.45
CA THR A 401 -4.56 -9.18 3.96
C THR A 401 -5.84 -10.00 3.97
N LEU A 402 -6.11 -10.74 2.89
CA LEU A 402 -7.29 -11.61 2.79
C LEU A 402 -7.24 -12.77 3.80
N VAL A 403 -6.07 -13.35 4.05
CA VAL A 403 -5.90 -14.40 5.08
C VAL A 403 -6.19 -13.84 6.47
N ARG A 404 -5.62 -12.70 6.82
CA ARG A 404 -5.86 -12.03 8.10
C ARG A 404 -7.33 -11.65 8.29
N LEU A 405 -7.98 -11.13 7.25
CA LEU A 405 -9.40 -10.77 7.29
C LEU A 405 -10.29 -12.01 7.57
N ARG A 406 -9.97 -13.17 6.97
CA ARG A 406 -10.66 -14.43 7.25
C ARG A 406 -10.47 -14.90 8.70
N GLN A 407 -9.24 -14.80 9.21
CA GLN A 407 -8.95 -15.14 10.62
C GLN A 407 -9.73 -14.25 11.59
N ALA A 408 -9.80 -12.94 11.30
CA ALA A 408 -10.61 -12.01 12.08
C ALA A 408 -12.10 -12.33 12.03
N ALA A 409 -12.63 -12.74 10.85
CA ALA A 409 -14.02 -13.20 10.72
C ALA A 409 -14.31 -14.41 11.60
N ARG A 410 -13.43 -15.42 11.60
CA ARG A 410 -13.55 -16.60 12.47
C ARG A 410 -13.55 -16.23 13.94
N GLN A 411 -12.65 -15.36 14.35
CA GLN A 411 -12.57 -14.87 15.73
C GLN A 411 -13.89 -14.27 16.21
N VAL A 412 -14.57 -13.46 15.37
CA VAL A 412 -15.88 -12.90 15.69
C VAL A 412 -16.95 -13.99 15.82
N LEU A 413 -16.95 -14.97 14.93
CA LEU A 413 -17.92 -16.09 14.97
C LEU A 413 -17.73 -16.96 16.21
N ASP A 414 -16.48 -17.30 16.54
CA ASP A 414 -16.16 -18.10 17.73
C ASP A 414 -16.58 -17.38 19.01
N ALA A 415 -16.29 -16.10 19.15
CA ALA A 415 -16.68 -15.29 20.29
C ALA A 415 -18.22 -15.17 20.44
N GLN A 416 -18.97 -15.14 19.34
CA GLN A 416 -20.44 -15.15 19.35
C GLN A 416 -21.00 -16.50 19.79
N THR A 417 -20.41 -17.61 19.37
CA THR A 417 -20.86 -18.96 19.78
C THR A 417 -20.59 -19.24 21.24
N GLU A 418 -19.47 -18.78 21.80
CA GLU A 418 -19.14 -18.88 23.21
C GLU A 418 -20.11 -18.08 24.09
N THR A 419 -20.47 -16.87 23.68
CA THR A 419 -21.47 -16.07 24.43
C THR A 419 -22.88 -16.67 24.38
N ALA A 420 -23.27 -17.28 23.26
CA ALA A 420 -24.56 -17.95 23.12
C ALA A 420 -24.65 -19.22 23.99
N SER A 421 -23.56 -20.00 24.08
CA SER A 421 -23.50 -21.20 24.92
C SER A 421 -23.46 -20.88 26.40
N SER A 422 -22.80 -19.80 26.82
CA SER A 422 -22.76 -19.35 28.22
C SER A 422 -24.09 -18.74 28.69
N SER A 423 -24.84 -18.08 27.80
CA SER A 423 -26.18 -17.57 28.16
C SER A 423 -27.24 -18.67 28.28
N SER A 424 -27.13 -19.75 27.51
CA SER A 424 -28.05 -20.91 27.62
C SER A 424 -27.82 -21.74 28.88
N SER A 425 -26.61 -21.69 29.46
CA SER A 425 -26.29 -22.38 30.73
C SER A 425 -26.72 -21.59 31.99
N ALA A 426 -26.96 -20.26 31.85
CA ALA A 426 -27.40 -19.42 32.99
C ALA A 426 -28.91 -19.50 33.25
N ASP A 427 -29.73 -19.76 32.22
CA ASP A 427 -31.18 -19.88 32.36
C ASP A 427 -31.68 -21.26 32.90
N THR A 428 -30.75 -22.22 33.11
CA THR A 428 -31.09 -23.56 33.63
C THR A 428 -30.83 -23.73 35.12
N ALA A 429 -30.55 -22.67 35.90
CA ALA A 429 -30.17 -22.76 37.31
C ALA A 429 -31.35 -22.72 38.30
N ASP A 430 -32.62 -22.64 37.87
CA ASP A 430 -33.77 -22.61 38.76
C ASP A 430 -34.90 -23.58 38.32
N ALA A 431 -34.62 -24.90 38.34
CA ALA A 431 -35.66 -25.91 38.38
C ALA A 431 -35.18 -27.14 39.19
N PRO A 432 -36.02 -27.71 40.08
CA PRO A 432 -35.57 -28.75 40.99
C PRO A 432 -35.32 -30.07 40.28
N SER A 433 -34.23 -30.67 40.67
CA SER A 433 -33.72 -31.99 40.30
C SER A 433 -34.78 -33.05 40.04
N ASN A 434 -34.90 -33.51 38.81
CA ASN A 434 -35.32 -34.86 38.49
C ASN A 434 -34.25 -35.50 37.60
N ARG A 435 -33.36 -36.26 38.23
CA ARG A 435 -32.39 -37.10 37.49
C ARG A 435 -33.16 -38.22 36.80
N HIS A 436 -33.46 -38.04 35.54
CA HIS A 436 -33.68 -39.17 34.65
C HIS A 436 -32.48 -39.31 33.71
N ILE A 437 -31.94 -40.50 33.74
CA ILE A 437 -30.91 -41.04 32.87
C ILE A 437 -31.35 -40.81 31.42
N VAL A 438 -30.75 -39.82 30.75
CA VAL A 438 -30.90 -39.68 29.32
C VAL A 438 -29.80 -40.51 28.67
N SER A 439 -30.25 -41.64 28.15
CA SER A 439 -29.49 -42.65 27.50
C SER A 439 -29.15 -42.23 26.05
N ALA A 440 -28.27 -42.96 25.40
CA ALA A 440 -27.72 -42.90 24.07
C ALA A 440 -28.65 -42.54 22.87
N SER A 441 -29.90 -42.10 23.11
CA SER A 441 -30.85 -41.68 22.07
C SER A 441 -30.64 -40.21 21.61
N GLU A 442 -30.14 -39.32 22.49
CA GLU A 442 -29.94 -37.89 22.09
C GLU A 442 -28.78 -37.69 21.11
N THR A 443 -27.76 -38.58 21.18
CA THR A 443 -26.68 -38.53 20.20
C THR A 443 -27.09 -39.10 18.81
N ALA A 444 -28.08 -39.98 18.78
CA ALA A 444 -28.61 -40.52 17.50
C ALA A 444 -29.64 -39.55 16.87
N ASP A 445 -30.44 -38.86 17.65
CA ASP A 445 -31.39 -37.84 17.17
C ASP A 445 -30.63 -36.59 16.64
N ASN A 446 -29.55 -36.16 17.32
CA ASN A 446 -28.68 -35.09 16.78
C ASN A 446 -27.95 -35.48 15.50
N ALA A 447 -27.56 -36.72 15.33
CA ALA A 447 -26.89 -37.20 14.09
C ALA A 447 -27.88 -37.36 12.94
N LEU A 448 -29.13 -37.71 13.18
CA LEU A 448 -30.21 -37.76 12.19
C LEU A 448 -30.60 -36.36 11.77
N ASP A 449 -30.68 -35.41 12.70
CA ASP A 449 -30.98 -34.01 12.45
C ASP A 449 -29.85 -33.35 11.58
N ASP A 450 -28.57 -33.63 11.89
CA ASP A 450 -27.43 -33.18 11.09
C ASP A 450 -27.47 -33.73 9.64
N GLN A 451 -27.94 -34.96 9.45
CA GLN A 451 -28.04 -35.59 8.13
C GLN A 451 -29.21 -35.01 7.32
N GLU A 452 -30.35 -34.78 7.95
CA GLU A 452 -31.49 -34.11 7.31
C GLU A 452 -31.16 -32.65 6.94
N GLN A 453 -30.44 -31.94 7.78
CA GLN A 453 -29.97 -30.59 7.53
C GLN A 453 -28.98 -30.53 6.35
N MET A 454 -28.02 -31.45 6.31
CA MET A 454 -27.07 -31.55 5.20
C MET A 454 -27.80 -31.82 3.88
N LEU A 455 -28.80 -32.69 3.89
CA LEU A 455 -29.64 -32.99 2.73
C LEU A 455 -30.45 -31.76 2.29
N ALA A 456 -30.98 -31.00 3.24
CA ALA A 456 -31.71 -29.77 2.95
C ALA A 456 -30.80 -28.71 2.29
N VAL A 457 -29.58 -28.50 2.81
CA VAL A 457 -28.57 -27.59 2.20
C VAL A 457 -28.22 -28.05 0.79
N GLN A 458 -27.95 -29.34 0.58
CA GLN A 458 -27.64 -29.90 -0.73
C GLN A 458 -28.75 -29.68 -1.74
N ASN A 459 -30.01 -29.88 -1.32
CA ASN A 459 -31.18 -29.64 -2.16
C ASN A 459 -31.35 -28.18 -2.56
N LEU A 460 -31.13 -27.23 -1.61
CA LEU A 460 -31.16 -25.80 -1.89
C LEU A 460 -30.04 -25.38 -2.84
N VAL A 461 -28.82 -25.89 -2.65
CA VAL A 461 -27.70 -25.66 -3.55
C VAL A 461 -28.01 -26.18 -4.96
N ALA A 462 -28.48 -27.41 -5.10
CA ALA A 462 -28.82 -28.00 -6.38
C ALA A 462 -29.96 -27.25 -7.10
N ASP A 463 -30.92 -26.75 -6.36
CA ASP A 463 -32.04 -25.96 -6.93
C ASP A 463 -31.57 -24.57 -7.38
N ALA A 464 -30.76 -23.89 -6.58
CA ALA A 464 -30.19 -22.57 -6.93
C ALA A 464 -29.22 -22.67 -8.13
N GLN A 465 -28.40 -23.72 -8.19
CA GLN A 465 -27.53 -23.99 -9.35
C GLN A 465 -28.35 -24.20 -10.64
N ARG A 466 -29.40 -24.96 -10.56
CA ARG A 466 -30.32 -25.17 -11.74
C ARG A 466 -30.96 -23.86 -12.17
N ARG A 467 -31.50 -23.07 -11.24
CA ARG A 467 -32.11 -21.77 -11.54
C ARG A 467 -31.11 -20.77 -12.15
N ARG A 468 -29.87 -20.79 -11.71
CA ARG A 468 -28.80 -19.86 -12.13
C ARG A 468 -27.96 -20.39 -13.29
N GLN A 469 -28.15 -21.63 -13.73
CA GLN A 469 -27.39 -22.31 -14.80
C GLN A 469 -25.87 -22.29 -14.55
N LYS A 470 -25.44 -22.40 -13.27
CA LYS A 470 -24.05 -22.42 -12.86
C LYS A 470 -23.71 -23.76 -12.20
N GLN A 471 -22.52 -24.32 -12.53
CA GLN A 471 -22.00 -25.53 -11.92
C GLN A 471 -20.91 -25.14 -10.91
N ILE A 472 -21.34 -24.82 -9.69
CA ILE A 472 -20.45 -24.43 -8.60
C ILE A 472 -20.24 -25.64 -7.69
N THR A 473 -19.02 -25.88 -7.29
CA THR A 473 -18.65 -26.94 -6.34
C THR A 473 -18.59 -26.38 -4.93
N PHE A 474 -19.25 -27.04 -3.99
CA PHE A 474 -19.11 -26.75 -2.57
C PHE A 474 -18.28 -27.86 -1.92
N SER A 475 -17.35 -27.51 -1.03
CA SER A 475 -16.70 -28.53 -0.19
C SER A 475 -17.71 -29.08 0.83
N ALA A 476 -17.51 -30.31 1.28
CA ALA A 476 -18.37 -30.93 2.30
C ALA A 476 -18.39 -30.09 3.61
N GLU A 477 -17.24 -29.51 3.95
CA GLU A 477 -17.10 -28.62 5.09
C GLU A 477 -17.86 -27.31 4.92
N ALA A 478 -17.90 -26.72 3.69
CA ALA A 478 -18.70 -25.54 3.41
C ALA A 478 -20.20 -25.80 3.51
N LEU A 479 -20.67 -26.96 3.06
CA LEU A 479 -22.06 -27.36 3.23
C LEU A 479 -22.40 -27.56 4.71
N GLY A 480 -21.51 -28.16 5.50
CA GLY A 480 -21.64 -28.31 6.94
C GLY A 480 -21.64 -26.96 7.67
N ALA A 481 -20.79 -26.01 7.27
CA ALA A 481 -20.77 -24.66 7.82
C ALA A 481 -22.09 -23.92 7.55
N MET A 482 -22.62 -24.02 6.33
CA MET A 482 -23.96 -23.50 6.01
C MET A 482 -25.04 -24.09 6.90
N GLY A 483 -25.07 -25.39 7.08
CA GLY A 483 -26.04 -26.06 7.96
C GLY A 483 -25.99 -25.55 9.40
N ARG A 484 -24.79 -25.45 9.98
CA ARG A 484 -24.62 -24.98 11.37
C ARG A 484 -25.01 -23.51 11.58
N LEU A 485 -24.66 -22.63 10.63
CA LEU A 485 -24.95 -21.20 10.72
C LEU A 485 -26.45 -20.88 10.65
N PHE A 486 -27.21 -21.69 9.93
CA PHE A 486 -28.60 -21.38 9.58
C PHE A 486 -29.66 -22.15 10.35
N LEU A 487 -29.26 -23.06 11.21
CA LEU A 487 -30.17 -23.76 12.14
C LEU A 487 -31.01 -22.81 13.01
N LYS A 488 -30.47 -21.64 13.37
CA LYS A 488 -31.15 -20.65 14.19
C LYS A 488 -32.11 -19.75 13.43
N ASP A 489 -31.85 -19.51 12.16
CA ASP A 489 -32.54 -18.45 11.39
C ASP A 489 -33.57 -18.99 10.38
N GLY A 490 -33.65 -20.29 10.21
CA GLY A 490 -34.67 -20.98 9.44
C GLY A 490 -34.37 -21.11 7.95
N MET A 491 -35.13 -22.00 7.27
CA MET A 491 -34.94 -22.40 5.88
C MET A 491 -35.04 -21.26 4.84
N LYS A 492 -35.78 -20.19 5.14
CA LYS A 492 -35.89 -19.04 4.22
C LYS A 492 -34.60 -18.26 4.12
N THR A 493 -33.91 -18.06 5.24
CA THR A 493 -32.63 -17.34 5.31
C THR A 493 -31.54 -18.17 4.66
N LEU A 494 -31.52 -19.48 4.90
CA LEU A 494 -30.60 -20.41 4.23
C LEU A 494 -30.79 -20.41 2.72
N ALA A 495 -32.03 -20.44 2.23
CA ALA A 495 -32.33 -20.42 0.81
C ALA A 495 -31.86 -19.12 0.15
N ALA A 496 -32.07 -17.96 0.80
CA ALA A 496 -31.60 -16.67 0.30
C ALA A 496 -30.07 -16.63 0.22
N LEU A 497 -29.38 -17.09 1.27
CA LEU A 497 -27.91 -17.14 1.30
C LEU A 497 -27.35 -18.02 0.19
N VAL A 498 -27.87 -19.23 0.03
CA VAL A 498 -27.43 -20.16 -1.01
C VAL A 498 -27.64 -19.54 -2.40
N ASP A 499 -28.80 -18.93 -2.63
CA ASP A 499 -29.11 -18.30 -3.91
C ASP A 499 -28.18 -17.13 -4.23
N GLU A 500 -27.90 -16.25 -3.26
CA GLU A 500 -27.00 -15.12 -3.43
C GLU A 500 -25.55 -15.56 -3.56
N THR A 501 -25.11 -16.55 -2.79
CA THR A 501 -23.76 -17.14 -2.89
C THR A 501 -23.51 -17.66 -4.31
N ILE A 502 -24.48 -18.40 -4.88
CA ILE A 502 -24.36 -18.92 -6.23
C ILE A 502 -24.50 -17.81 -7.28
N ALA A 503 -25.32 -16.78 -7.01
CA ALA A 503 -25.46 -15.64 -7.92
C ALA A 503 -24.16 -14.89 -8.12
N ALA A 504 -23.44 -14.62 -7.02
CA ALA A 504 -22.19 -13.86 -7.01
C ALA A 504 -20.97 -14.68 -7.49
N ALA A 505 -21.00 -15.99 -7.34
CA ALA A 505 -19.87 -16.85 -7.68
C ALA A 505 -19.59 -16.89 -9.19
N PRO A 506 -18.30 -16.90 -9.63
CA PRO A 506 -17.94 -17.23 -11.01
C PRO A 506 -18.46 -18.60 -11.44
N ALA A 507 -18.63 -18.85 -12.74
CA ALA A 507 -18.93 -20.18 -13.24
C ALA A 507 -17.79 -21.15 -12.86
N ASP A 508 -18.11 -22.36 -12.46
CA ASP A 508 -17.15 -23.43 -12.07
C ASP A 508 -16.29 -23.12 -10.84
N ALA A 509 -16.73 -22.24 -9.95
CA ALA A 509 -16.03 -21.94 -8.72
C ALA A 509 -16.15 -23.04 -7.66
N LEU A 510 -15.14 -23.16 -6.79
CA LEU A 510 -15.16 -23.98 -5.57
C LEU A 510 -15.39 -23.10 -4.35
N ILE A 511 -16.50 -23.33 -3.62
CA ILE A 511 -16.81 -22.61 -2.39
C ILE A 511 -16.26 -23.37 -1.18
N THR A 512 -15.48 -22.67 -0.38
CA THR A 512 -14.85 -23.17 0.85
C THR A 512 -15.65 -22.75 2.09
N PRO A 513 -15.43 -23.38 3.27
CA PRO A 513 -16.04 -22.95 4.53
C PRO A 513 -15.77 -21.49 4.87
N ASP A 514 -14.57 -21.02 4.60
CA ASP A 514 -14.14 -19.64 4.89
C ASP A 514 -15.00 -18.61 4.12
N ALA A 515 -15.30 -18.89 2.85
CA ALA A 515 -16.18 -18.03 2.04
C ALA A 515 -17.59 -17.95 2.60
N VAL A 516 -18.12 -19.08 3.09
CA VAL A 516 -19.44 -19.15 3.71
C VAL A 516 -19.49 -18.36 5.02
N GLU A 517 -18.48 -18.51 5.85
CA GLU A 517 -18.38 -17.81 7.15
C GLU A 517 -18.31 -16.29 6.97
N ILE A 518 -17.49 -15.80 6.05
CA ILE A 518 -17.40 -14.36 5.76
C ILE A 518 -18.72 -13.80 5.22
N VAL A 519 -19.34 -14.50 4.29
CA VAL A 519 -20.63 -14.10 3.73
C VAL A 519 -21.72 -14.06 4.80
N ALA A 520 -21.75 -15.05 5.69
CA ALA A 520 -22.68 -15.09 6.80
C ALA A 520 -22.48 -13.92 7.77
N LEU A 521 -21.25 -13.62 8.13
CA LEU A 521 -20.94 -12.51 9.04
C LEU A 521 -21.34 -11.15 8.46
N ARG A 522 -21.07 -10.91 7.18
CA ARG A 522 -21.46 -9.67 6.48
C ARG A 522 -22.98 -9.51 6.36
N GLY A 523 -23.68 -10.60 6.20
CA GLY A 523 -25.14 -10.62 6.08
C GLY A 523 -25.92 -10.34 7.35
N GLN A 524 -25.28 -10.32 8.53
CA GLN A 524 -26.00 -10.11 9.80
C GLN A 524 -26.28 -8.63 10.09
N ASP A 525 -27.54 -8.31 10.43
CA ASP A 525 -27.93 -7.00 10.95
C ASP A 525 -27.45 -6.79 12.41
N SER A 526 -27.73 -5.60 12.99
CA SER A 526 -27.38 -5.27 14.36
C SER A 526 -28.04 -6.16 15.45
N ARG A 527 -29.00 -7.00 15.06
CA ARG A 527 -29.71 -7.96 15.93
C ARG A 527 -29.24 -9.40 15.68
N GLY A 528 -28.25 -9.62 14.80
CA GLY A 528 -27.77 -10.94 14.44
C GLY A 528 -28.62 -11.66 13.38
N ASN A 529 -29.63 -10.99 12.77
CA ASN A 529 -30.40 -11.55 11.67
C ASN A 529 -29.75 -11.18 10.34
N PHE A 530 -29.92 -12.04 9.32
CA PHE A 530 -29.41 -11.75 7.98
C PHE A 530 -30.20 -10.61 7.34
N ALA A 531 -29.51 -9.52 6.97
CA ALA A 531 -30.05 -8.42 6.19
C ALA A 531 -29.69 -8.60 4.70
N GLN A 532 -30.59 -8.22 3.80
CA GLN A 532 -30.32 -8.22 2.36
C GLN A 532 -30.00 -6.81 1.86
N PRO A 533 -29.14 -6.64 0.85
CA PRO A 533 -28.22 -7.54 0.12
C PRO A 533 -26.78 -7.43 0.65
N TRP A 534 -26.08 -8.52 0.82
CA TRP A 534 -24.75 -8.56 1.40
C TRP A 534 -23.67 -9.23 0.55
N ALA A 535 -23.90 -9.38 -0.71
CA ALA A 535 -23.26 -10.42 -1.48
C ALA A 535 -22.08 -10.04 -2.39
N ASP A 536 -21.77 -8.80 -2.68
CA ASP A 536 -20.96 -8.56 -3.88
C ASP A 536 -19.44 -8.68 -3.73
N PHE A 537 -18.91 -8.63 -2.52
CA PHE A 537 -17.48 -8.47 -2.39
C PHE A 537 -16.68 -9.73 -2.11
N SER A 538 -17.07 -10.48 -1.11
CA SER A 538 -16.24 -11.54 -0.53
C SER A 538 -16.07 -12.74 -1.42
N LEU A 539 -17.11 -13.10 -2.19
CA LEU A 539 -17.08 -14.28 -3.01
C LEU A 539 -16.10 -14.20 -4.19
N LYS A 540 -15.85 -13.02 -4.74
CA LYS A 540 -14.89 -12.86 -5.85
C LYS A 540 -13.45 -13.23 -5.48
N HIS A 541 -13.09 -13.09 -4.21
CA HIS A 541 -11.73 -13.32 -3.71
C HIS A 541 -11.53 -14.68 -3.04
N GLU A 542 -12.62 -15.33 -2.61
CA GLU A 542 -12.59 -16.59 -1.87
C GLU A 542 -12.82 -17.82 -2.77
N LEU A 543 -13.22 -17.63 -4.01
CA LEU A 543 -13.55 -18.73 -4.91
C LEU A 543 -12.31 -19.17 -5.68
N ARG A 544 -11.81 -20.36 -5.39
CA ARG A 544 -10.78 -21.00 -6.21
C ARG A 544 -11.37 -21.43 -7.53
N GLN A 545 -10.77 -21.00 -8.64
CA GLN A 545 -11.06 -21.62 -9.93
C GLN A 545 -10.56 -23.08 -9.89
N PRO A 546 -11.32 -24.05 -10.41
CA PRO A 546 -10.83 -25.41 -10.55
C PRO A 546 -9.55 -25.39 -11.41
N GLU A 547 -8.46 -26.01 -10.91
CA GLU A 547 -7.24 -26.19 -11.70
C GLU A 547 -7.63 -26.88 -13.03
N LYS A 548 -7.31 -26.21 -14.13
CA LYS A 548 -7.41 -26.86 -15.44
C LYS A 548 -6.45 -28.05 -15.44
N ARG A 549 -6.98 -29.25 -15.34
CA ARG A 549 -6.26 -30.48 -15.63
C ARG A 549 -5.99 -30.60 -17.12
#